data_1be615b94b6d0efe71aa2b144fdc33f1
#
_entry.id   1be615b94b6d0efe71aa2b144fdc33f1
#
_cell.length_a   1.000
_cell.length_b   1.000
_cell.length_c   1.000
_cell.angle_alpha   90.00
_cell.angle_beta   90.00
_cell.angle_gamma   90.00
#
_symmetry.space_group_name_H-M   'P 1'
#
loop_
_entity.id
_entity.type
_entity.pdbx_description
1 polymer ?
#
loop_
_entity_poly.entity_id
_entity_poly.type
_entity_poly.pdbx_seq_one_letter_code
_entity_poly.pdbx_strand_id
1 'polypeptide(L)'
;MARKSYLDFTALVDEYIRQDGWKAKTNSNSNYSLSGLISHTSASVLGKYALYNLYSDEARLAHDRGFIHIHDLAHSLVGYCAGWSLQKLLMDGFGGVPGQVETKPAHHFSTAVQHVVYYINVMYQEWAGAQAFSSFDTLLAPFVHFDHLTYRQVFQEIQKLVHSLNLPSRWGFEMPFSNLTFDWIVSPDLAEQNVVVGGRLRKEKYKEFQKEADMINRAFLEVVVKGDKNGRPFTFPIPTYNITKDFFEANGENQELLFKVTAKFGLPYFQNYLGSNLDPGSIRAMCCRLNMNTNELIRQPGNLWAKGDSTGSVGVVTINLNRLAYLGKNEKKFQKLLQKYLKIAKDSLEVKRKVVEKSMADGLMPYSKHYLGTVRNHFSTIGVCGGNEACVTLIGKDLSTPEGQKLMLQTLRFIKEELVKFQKETKQLYNLEATPAESTSYRFALLDKKYCPGITLAGSKEAPYLTNSTQLPVDFTDDLWEALNLQNDLQTTYTCGTIFHIFLGEEMDNWKQARTLVKKVAQTTKIPYFTITPTFSVCMTDGRFKGKVEKCPKCGGETEVYSRIVGYLRPVSRWNKGKDMEFKERKTFKV
;
A
#
# COMPACT_ATOMS: atom_id res chain seq x y z
N MET A 1 11.43 -15.36 -35.03
CA MET A 1 12.01 -16.51 -34.26
C MET A 1 11.48 -16.44 -32.85
N ALA A 2 10.81 -17.50 -32.35
CA ALA A 2 10.38 -17.58 -30.97
C ALA A 2 11.61 -17.52 -30.05
N ARG A 3 11.63 -16.55 -29.14
CA ARG A 3 12.72 -16.39 -28.16
C ARG A 3 12.62 -17.54 -27.17
N LYS A 4 13.60 -18.45 -27.16
CA LYS A 4 13.64 -19.56 -26.20
C LYS A 4 14.01 -19.01 -24.81
N SER A 5 13.06 -18.99 -23.88
CA SER A 5 13.36 -18.88 -22.45
C SER A 5 13.53 -20.28 -21.88
N TYR A 6 14.66 -20.55 -21.25
CA TYR A 6 14.87 -21.81 -20.56
C TYR A 6 14.52 -21.63 -19.07
N LEU A 7 13.69 -22.54 -18.55
CA LEU A 7 13.41 -22.67 -17.13
C LEU A 7 13.92 -24.04 -16.67
N ASP A 8 14.84 -24.03 -15.73
CA ASP A 8 15.24 -25.23 -15.02
C ASP A 8 14.21 -25.51 -13.92
N PHE A 9 13.30 -26.45 -14.17
CA PHE A 9 12.22 -26.78 -13.25
C PHE A 9 12.74 -27.38 -11.93
N THR A 10 13.81 -28.18 -11.98
CA THR A 10 14.40 -28.78 -10.78
C THR A 10 15.00 -27.71 -9.89
N ALA A 11 15.83 -26.84 -10.47
CA ALA A 11 16.41 -25.72 -9.73
C ALA A 11 15.33 -24.78 -9.15
N LEU A 12 14.23 -24.55 -9.88
CA LEU A 12 13.14 -23.70 -9.44
C LEU A 12 12.41 -24.26 -8.22
N VAL A 13 12.11 -25.56 -8.22
CA VAL A 13 11.45 -26.26 -7.10
C VAL A 13 12.39 -26.34 -5.90
N ASP A 14 13.64 -26.71 -6.13
CA ASP A 14 14.68 -26.82 -5.10
C ASP A 14 14.96 -25.48 -4.41
N GLU A 15 14.99 -24.37 -5.15
CA GLU A 15 15.17 -23.00 -4.59
C GLU A 15 14.10 -22.71 -3.52
N TYR A 16 12.85 -23.08 -3.76
CA TYR A 16 11.77 -22.90 -2.81
C TYR A 16 11.85 -23.87 -1.63
N ILE A 17 12.07 -25.17 -1.89
CA ILE A 17 12.11 -26.19 -0.85
C ILE A 17 13.27 -25.96 0.12
N ARG A 18 14.45 -25.58 -0.38
CA ARG A 18 15.62 -25.27 0.44
C ARG A 18 15.57 -23.90 1.09
N GLN A 19 14.58 -23.07 0.76
CA GLN A 19 14.51 -21.65 1.18
C GLN A 19 15.77 -20.87 0.77
N ASP A 20 16.41 -21.27 -0.30
CA ASP A 20 17.60 -20.63 -0.86
C ASP A 20 17.21 -19.44 -1.74
N GLY A 21 18.04 -18.40 -1.68
CA GLY A 21 17.87 -17.23 -2.52
C GLY A 21 16.79 -16.23 -2.04
N TRP A 22 16.89 -15.02 -2.60
CA TRP A 22 16.02 -13.90 -2.21
C TRP A 22 14.59 -14.04 -2.77
N LYS A 23 14.39 -14.82 -3.83
CA LYS A 23 13.09 -14.98 -4.49
C LYS A 23 12.09 -15.75 -3.63
N ALA A 24 12.54 -16.66 -2.79
CA ALA A 24 11.68 -17.37 -1.86
C ALA A 24 11.06 -16.47 -0.77
N LYS A 25 11.64 -15.28 -0.53
CA LYS A 25 11.19 -14.29 0.47
C LYS A 25 10.91 -12.92 -0.14
N THR A 26 10.36 -12.85 -1.35
CA THR A 26 10.04 -11.58 -2.01
C THR A 26 8.82 -10.89 -1.43
N ASN A 27 7.90 -11.65 -0.85
CA ASN A 27 6.64 -11.17 -0.28
C ASN A 27 6.47 -11.71 1.13
N SER A 28 6.55 -10.84 2.13
CA SER A 28 6.39 -11.21 3.54
C SER A 28 4.96 -11.63 3.92
N ASN A 29 3.96 -11.44 3.03
CA ASN A 29 2.60 -11.96 3.19
C ASN A 29 2.48 -13.44 2.85
N SER A 30 3.37 -13.98 2.01
CA SER A 30 3.40 -15.40 1.65
C SER A 30 3.98 -16.25 2.78
N ASN A 31 3.51 -17.49 2.90
CA ASN A 31 4.00 -18.47 3.88
C ASN A 31 4.67 -19.66 3.16
N TYR A 32 5.67 -20.26 3.81
CA TYR A 32 6.24 -21.52 3.35
C TYR A 32 5.20 -22.64 3.45
N SER A 33 4.75 -23.12 2.28
CA SER A 33 3.64 -24.07 2.18
C SER A 33 3.60 -24.67 0.78
N LEU A 34 2.82 -25.74 0.57
CA LEU A 34 2.57 -26.29 -0.76
C LEU A 34 1.93 -25.25 -1.69
N SER A 35 0.97 -24.47 -1.17
CA SER A 35 0.37 -23.35 -1.92
C SER A 35 1.41 -22.28 -2.28
N GLY A 36 2.37 -22.03 -1.39
CA GLY A 36 3.50 -21.14 -1.66
C GLY A 36 4.42 -21.66 -2.76
N LEU A 37 4.70 -22.98 -2.80
CA LEU A 37 5.47 -23.59 -3.88
C LEU A 37 4.76 -23.44 -5.23
N ILE A 38 3.44 -23.69 -5.27
CA ILE A 38 2.64 -23.52 -6.50
C ILE A 38 2.67 -22.06 -6.96
N SER A 39 2.52 -21.11 -6.03
CA SER A 39 2.63 -19.68 -6.33
C SER A 39 4.01 -19.32 -6.88
N HIS A 40 5.10 -19.81 -6.27
CA HIS A 40 6.48 -19.55 -6.70
C HIS A 40 6.76 -20.09 -8.11
N THR A 41 6.32 -21.31 -8.40
CA THR A 41 6.49 -21.91 -9.73
C THR A 41 5.68 -21.19 -10.80
N SER A 42 4.38 -20.92 -10.53
CA SER A 42 3.52 -20.15 -11.43
C SER A 42 4.05 -18.73 -11.67
N ALA A 43 4.52 -18.05 -10.63
CA ALA A 43 5.12 -16.72 -10.70
C ALA A 43 6.33 -16.69 -11.63
N SER A 44 7.19 -17.71 -11.54
CA SER A 44 8.38 -17.82 -12.37
C SER A 44 8.04 -18.07 -13.84
N VAL A 45 7.04 -18.92 -14.11
CA VAL A 45 6.55 -19.17 -15.48
C VAL A 45 5.92 -17.92 -16.07
N LEU A 46 4.95 -17.32 -15.38
CA LEU A 46 4.23 -16.13 -15.86
C LEU A 46 5.16 -14.91 -15.99
N GLY A 47 6.09 -14.73 -15.06
CA GLY A 47 7.08 -13.66 -15.15
C GLY A 47 8.00 -13.79 -16.37
N LYS A 48 8.46 -15.00 -16.66
CA LYS A 48 9.23 -15.28 -17.90
C LYS A 48 8.38 -15.07 -19.14
N TYR A 49 7.16 -15.60 -19.16
CA TYR A 49 6.23 -15.37 -20.25
C TYR A 49 6.07 -13.87 -20.55
N ALA A 50 5.82 -13.07 -19.52
CA ALA A 50 5.65 -11.63 -19.68
C ALA A 50 6.89 -10.95 -20.25
N LEU A 51 8.07 -11.19 -19.65
CA LEU A 51 9.32 -10.58 -20.09
C LEU A 51 9.71 -10.90 -21.52
N TYR A 52 9.39 -12.08 -22.00
CA TYR A 52 9.79 -12.54 -23.35
C TYR A 52 8.71 -12.38 -24.42
N ASN A 53 7.43 -12.30 -24.04
CA ASN A 53 6.34 -12.29 -25.02
C ASN A 53 5.48 -11.01 -24.98
N LEU A 54 5.44 -10.28 -23.86
CA LEU A 54 4.64 -9.08 -23.72
C LEU A 54 5.47 -7.80 -23.82
N TYR A 55 6.60 -7.75 -23.12
CA TYR A 55 7.45 -6.56 -23.09
C TYR A 55 8.48 -6.55 -24.21
N SER A 56 8.94 -5.34 -24.58
CA SER A 56 10.03 -5.18 -25.55
C SER A 56 11.37 -5.70 -25.00
N ASP A 57 12.32 -6.01 -25.90
CA ASP A 57 13.68 -6.38 -25.49
C ASP A 57 14.36 -5.29 -24.65
N GLU A 58 14.09 -4.03 -24.97
CA GLU A 58 14.66 -2.90 -24.24
C GLU A 58 14.12 -2.86 -22.80
N ALA A 59 12.80 -3.04 -22.60
CA ALA A 59 12.18 -3.11 -21.28
C ALA A 59 12.68 -4.34 -20.49
N ARG A 60 12.77 -5.50 -21.14
CA ARG A 60 13.30 -6.73 -20.53
C ARG A 60 14.75 -6.55 -20.08
N LEU A 61 15.62 -6.05 -20.95
CA LEU A 61 17.02 -5.80 -20.60
C LEU A 61 17.16 -4.74 -19.50
N ALA A 62 16.36 -3.67 -19.54
CA ALA A 62 16.34 -2.67 -18.48
C ALA A 62 15.93 -3.27 -17.13
N HIS A 63 14.91 -4.15 -17.12
CA HIS A 63 14.51 -4.89 -15.93
C HIS A 63 15.61 -5.84 -15.45
N ASP A 64 16.11 -6.73 -16.32
CA ASP A 64 17.08 -7.75 -15.96
C ASP A 64 18.41 -7.16 -15.45
N ARG A 65 18.81 -6.01 -15.98
CA ARG A 65 20.01 -5.27 -15.58
C ARG A 65 19.82 -4.34 -14.40
N GLY A 66 18.58 -4.13 -13.91
CA GLY A 66 18.30 -3.34 -12.72
C GLY A 66 18.25 -1.82 -12.92
N PHE A 67 18.00 -1.35 -14.14
CA PHE A 67 17.69 0.06 -14.40
C PHE A 67 16.26 0.40 -14.01
N ILE A 68 15.36 -0.55 -14.23
CA ILE A 68 13.96 -0.48 -13.82
C ILE A 68 13.56 -1.78 -13.13
N HIS A 69 12.47 -1.72 -12.37
CA HIS A 69 11.76 -2.89 -11.86
C HIS A 69 10.30 -2.84 -12.32
N ILE A 70 9.92 -3.79 -13.17
CA ILE A 70 8.51 -4.02 -13.50
C ILE A 70 7.94 -4.86 -12.36
N HIS A 71 6.97 -4.30 -11.62
CA HIS A 71 6.40 -4.97 -10.45
C HIS A 71 5.46 -6.11 -10.85
N ASP A 72 5.31 -7.06 -9.96
CA ASP A 72 4.33 -8.16 -10.02
C ASP A 72 4.27 -8.90 -11.37
N LEU A 73 5.45 -9.26 -11.91
CA LEU A 73 5.55 -10.03 -13.14
C LEU A 73 4.81 -11.37 -13.05
N ALA A 74 4.67 -11.94 -11.86
CA ALA A 74 3.83 -13.12 -11.59
C ALA A 74 2.35 -12.89 -11.96
N HIS A 75 1.89 -11.66 -11.82
CA HIS A 75 0.53 -11.22 -12.10
C HIS A 75 0.49 -10.28 -13.31
N SER A 76 1.32 -10.55 -14.32
CA SER A 76 1.47 -9.68 -15.49
C SER A 76 0.21 -9.52 -16.31
N LEU A 77 -0.72 -10.47 -16.23
CA LEU A 77 -1.96 -10.49 -17.02
C LEU A 77 -3.11 -9.70 -16.36
N VAL A 78 -2.97 -9.27 -15.10
CA VAL A 78 -4.02 -8.59 -14.33
C VAL A 78 -3.55 -7.25 -13.82
N GLY A 79 -4.46 -6.39 -13.32
CA GLY A 79 -4.13 -5.08 -12.77
C GLY A 79 -3.35 -5.16 -11.46
N TYR A 80 -2.73 -4.04 -11.06
CA TYR A 80 -1.90 -3.99 -9.85
C TYR A 80 -2.77 -3.87 -8.59
N CYS A 81 -3.44 -2.75 -8.36
CA CYS A 81 -4.31 -2.54 -7.20
C CYS A 81 -5.56 -1.73 -7.57
N ALA A 82 -6.62 -1.90 -6.79
CA ALA A 82 -7.86 -1.18 -7.02
C ALA A 82 -8.55 -0.72 -5.74
N GLY A 83 -9.14 0.46 -5.79
CA GLY A 83 -10.17 0.90 -4.88
C GLY A 83 -11.53 0.76 -5.55
N TRP A 84 -12.49 0.37 -4.77
CA TRP A 84 -13.81 -0.02 -5.23
C TRP A 84 -14.89 0.88 -4.65
N SER A 85 -15.99 1.05 -5.38
CA SER A 85 -17.15 1.75 -4.87
C SER A 85 -17.97 0.85 -3.95
N LEU A 86 -17.94 1.13 -2.65
CA LEU A 86 -18.80 0.43 -1.70
C LEU A 86 -20.27 0.75 -1.97
N GLN A 87 -20.61 2.00 -2.36
CA GLN A 87 -21.97 2.36 -2.76
C GLN A 87 -22.50 1.50 -3.91
N LYS A 88 -21.63 1.22 -4.92
CA LYS A 88 -22.02 0.34 -6.04
C LYS A 88 -22.30 -1.08 -5.56
N LEU A 89 -21.46 -1.63 -4.68
CA LEU A 89 -21.72 -2.95 -4.09
C LEU A 89 -23.03 -2.99 -3.29
N LEU A 90 -23.34 -1.93 -2.54
CA LEU A 90 -24.59 -1.82 -1.78
C LEU A 90 -25.83 -1.65 -2.68
N MET A 91 -25.66 -1.02 -3.84
CA MET A 91 -26.74 -0.87 -4.84
C MET A 91 -27.02 -2.14 -5.63
N ASP A 92 -25.97 -2.80 -6.10
CA ASP A 92 -26.08 -3.89 -7.08
C ASP A 92 -26.11 -5.28 -6.41
N GLY A 93 -25.56 -5.42 -5.20
CA GLY A 93 -25.27 -6.70 -4.58
C GLY A 93 -23.94 -7.28 -5.06
N PHE A 94 -23.64 -8.52 -4.66
CA PHE A 94 -22.42 -9.22 -5.06
C PHE A 94 -22.75 -10.30 -6.10
N GLY A 95 -22.06 -10.30 -7.25
CA GLY A 95 -22.25 -11.28 -8.31
C GLY A 95 -22.09 -10.70 -9.71
N GLY A 96 -23.02 -11.03 -10.60
CA GLY A 96 -23.03 -10.54 -11.98
C GLY A 96 -22.08 -11.28 -12.92
N VAL A 97 -21.54 -12.45 -12.51
CA VAL A 97 -20.67 -13.29 -13.32
C VAL A 97 -21.36 -14.59 -13.68
N PRO A 98 -21.57 -14.90 -14.98
CA PRO A 98 -22.25 -16.11 -15.39
C PRO A 98 -21.64 -17.39 -14.81
N GLY A 99 -22.48 -18.26 -14.28
CA GLY A 99 -22.06 -19.53 -13.66
C GLY A 99 -21.52 -19.41 -12.23
N GLN A 100 -21.49 -18.23 -11.66
CA GLN A 100 -21.11 -17.99 -10.26
C GLN A 100 -22.34 -17.61 -9.42
N VAL A 101 -22.19 -17.74 -8.09
CA VAL A 101 -23.24 -17.33 -7.15
C VAL A 101 -23.47 -15.83 -7.23
N GLU A 102 -24.73 -15.43 -7.28
CA GLU A 102 -25.18 -14.05 -7.32
C GLU A 102 -26.08 -13.74 -6.13
N THR A 103 -25.90 -12.58 -5.51
CA THR A 103 -26.69 -12.13 -4.38
C THR A 103 -27.50 -10.89 -4.75
N LYS A 104 -28.66 -10.73 -4.12
CA LYS A 104 -29.38 -9.45 -4.14
C LYS A 104 -28.64 -8.41 -3.29
N PRO A 105 -28.91 -7.10 -3.49
CA PRO A 105 -28.43 -6.05 -2.61
C PRO A 105 -28.72 -6.36 -1.14
N ALA A 106 -27.77 -6.03 -0.28
CA ALA A 106 -27.90 -6.29 1.15
C ALA A 106 -29.03 -5.45 1.77
N HIS A 107 -29.90 -6.10 2.54
CA HIS A 107 -30.92 -5.44 3.35
C HIS A 107 -30.48 -5.28 4.80
N HIS A 108 -29.58 -6.14 5.29
CA HIS A 108 -29.12 -6.21 6.66
C HIS A 108 -27.64 -5.92 6.80
N PHE A 109 -27.22 -5.38 7.95
CA PHE A 109 -25.82 -5.07 8.26
C PHE A 109 -24.91 -6.29 8.11
N SER A 110 -25.30 -7.43 8.66
CA SER A 110 -24.53 -8.66 8.56
C SER A 110 -24.28 -9.10 7.11
N THR A 111 -25.29 -8.95 6.25
CA THR A 111 -25.17 -9.26 4.81
C THR A 111 -24.28 -8.24 4.10
N ALA A 112 -24.41 -6.94 4.40
CA ALA A 112 -23.56 -5.91 3.82
C ALA A 112 -22.08 -6.11 4.17
N VAL A 113 -21.78 -6.42 5.44
CA VAL A 113 -20.44 -6.77 5.92
C VAL A 113 -19.91 -8.03 5.21
N GLN A 114 -20.74 -9.05 5.04
CA GLN A 114 -20.35 -10.29 4.37
C GLN A 114 -20.10 -10.07 2.86
N HIS A 115 -20.86 -9.20 2.21
CA HIS A 115 -20.60 -8.82 0.81
C HIS A 115 -19.24 -8.13 0.65
N VAL A 116 -18.82 -7.29 1.61
CA VAL A 116 -17.48 -6.69 1.63
C VAL A 116 -16.40 -7.78 1.69
N VAL A 117 -16.57 -8.78 2.55
CA VAL A 117 -15.63 -9.93 2.66
C VAL A 117 -15.56 -10.70 1.34
N TYR A 118 -16.70 -11.07 0.77
CA TYR A 118 -16.75 -11.79 -0.51
C TYR A 118 -16.07 -11.01 -1.62
N TYR A 119 -16.41 -9.73 -1.71
CA TYR A 119 -15.86 -8.84 -2.73
C TYR A 119 -14.34 -8.74 -2.66
N ILE A 120 -13.79 -8.43 -1.49
CA ILE A 120 -12.34 -8.31 -1.30
C ILE A 120 -11.63 -9.62 -1.64
N ASN A 121 -12.14 -10.76 -1.16
CA ASN A 121 -11.55 -12.07 -1.42
C ASN A 121 -11.55 -12.44 -2.90
N VAL A 122 -12.63 -12.14 -3.61
CA VAL A 122 -12.74 -12.45 -5.05
C VAL A 122 -11.88 -11.49 -5.88
N MET A 123 -11.94 -10.19 -5.59
CA MET A 123 -11.11 -9.21 -6.30
C MET A 123 -9.61 -9.45 -6.08
N TYR A 124 -9.23 -9.95 -4.92
CA TYR A 124 -7.84 -10.32 -4.65
C TYR A 124 -7.35 -11.49 -5.53
N GLN A 125 -8.24 -12.29 -6.14
CA GLN A 125 -7.87 -13.29 -7.15
C GLN A 125 -7.61 -12.66 -8.53
N GLU A 126 -8.25 -11.55 -8.85
CA GLU A 126 -8.18 -10.89 -10.15
C GLU A 126 -7.19 -9.71 -10.20
N TRP A 127 -6.56 -9.33 -9.07
CA TRP A 127 -5.61 -8.21 -8.96
C TRP A 127 -4.35 -8.63 -8.21
N ALA A 128 -3.20 -8.09 -8.61
CA ALA A 128 -1.92 -8.45 -8.00
C ALA A 128 -1.81 -8.00 -6.54
N GLY A 129 -2.22 -6.77 -6.26
CA GLY A 129 -2.02 -6.08 -4.99
C GLY A 129 -3.32 -5.80 -4.24
N ALA A 130 -3.31 -4.71 -3.49
CA ALA A 130 -4.32 -4.41 -2.49
C ALA A 130 -5.68 -4.02 -3.07
N GLN A 131 -6.73 -4.37 -2.33
CA GLN A 131 -8.13 -4.03 -2.59
C GLN A 131 -8.65 -3.11 -1.49
N ALA A 132 -9.31 -2.01 -1.84
CA ALA A 132 -9.72 -1.01 -0.86
C ALA A 132 -11.17 -0.57 -1.01
N PHE A 133 -11.81 -0.29 0.14
CA PHE A 133 -13.05 0.47 0.22
C PHE A 133 -12.84 1.73 1.05
N SER A 134 -13.40 2.85 0.58
CA SER A 134 -13.42 4.10 1.31
C SER A 134 -14.74 4.31 2.04
N SER A 135 -14.71 5.17 3.09
CA SER A 135 -15.91 5.58 3.85
C SER A 135 -16.70 4.40 4.43
N PHE A 136 -15.96 3.39 4.92
CA PHE A 136 -16.55 2.13 5.38
C PHE A 136 -17.56 2.34 6.52
N ASP A 137 -17.22 3.16 7.51
CA ASP A 137 -18.07 3.52 8.63
C ASP A 137 -19.31 4.29 8.19
N THR A 138 -19.12 5.35 7.39
CA THR A 138 -20.20 6.19 6.87
C THR A 138 -21.21 5.39 6.04
N LEU A 139 -20.74 4.58 5.10
CA LEU A 139 -21.61 3.89 4.14
C LEU A 139 -22.36 2.70 4.75
N LEU A 140 -21.84 2.09 5.81
CA LEU A 140 -22.51 0.99 6.49
C LEU A 140 -23.36 1.42 7.71
N ALA A 141 -23.19 2.63 8.22
CA ALA A 141 -23.93 3.14 9.37
C ALA A 141 -25.47 3.05 9.22
N PRO A 142 -26.08 3.36 8.05
CA PRO A 142 -27.53 3.23 7.87
C PRO A 142 -28.07 1.83 8.14
N PHE A 143 -27.31 0.77 7.82
CA PHE A 143 -27.74 -0.60 8.07
C PHE A 143 -27.85 -0.91 9.57
N VAL A 144 -26.93 -0.38 10.37
CA VAL A 144 -26.97 -0.51 11.84
C VAL A 144 -28.26 0.10 12.38
N HIS A 145 -28.63 1.26 11.88
CA HIS A 145 -29.85 1.98 12.27
C HIS A 145 -31.13 1.21 11.88
N PHE A 146 -31.26 0.86 10.60
CA PHE A 146 -32.46 0.22 10.08
C PHE A 146 -32.69 -1.20 10.63
N ASP A 147 -31.61 -1.90 11.00
CA ASP A 147 -31.69 -3.19 11.68
C ASP A 147 -31.88 -3.06 13.20
N HIS A 148 -31.92 -1.83 13.73
CA HIS A 148 -32.03 -1.55 15.18
C HIS A 148 -30.98 -2.32 16.02
N LEU A 149 -29.73 -2.39 15.53
CA LEU A 149 -28.69 -3.23 16.16
C LEU A 149 -28.20 -2.64 17.47
N THR A 150 -28.01 -3.53 18.43
CA THR A 150 -27.26 -3.25 19.64
C THR A 150 -25.76 -3.21 19.32
N TYR A 151 -24.97 -2.50 20.14
CA TYR A 151 -23.51 -2.47 20.01
C TYR A 151 -22.88 -3.88 19.97
N ARG A 152 -23.38 -4.83 20.78
CA ARG A 152 -22.87 -6.20 20.80
C ARG A 152 -23.04 -6.91 19.45
N GLN A 153 -24.14 -6.68 18.76
CA GLN A 153 -24.38 -7.25 17.43
C GLN A 153 -23.45 -6.63 16.38
N VAL A 154 -23.29 -5.30 16.41
CA VAL A 154 -22.32 -4.62 15.54
C VAL A 154 -20.90 -5.14 15.78
N PHE A 155 -20.49 -5.24 17.05
CA PHE A 155 -19.18 -5.78 17.41
C PHE A 155 -18.96 -7.19 16.86
N GLN A 156 -19.96 -8.06 16.94
CA GLN A 156 -19.84 -9.44 16.47
C GLN A 156 -19.66 -9.51 14.95
N GLU A 157 -20.36 -8.68 14.18
CA GLU A 157 -20.21 -8.67 12.72
C GLU A 157 -18.86 -8.07 12.29
N ILE A 158 -18.39 -7.02 12.95
CA ILE A 158 -17.07 -6.44 12.68
C ILE A 158 -15.95 -7.40 13.08
N GLN A 159 -16.12 -8.17 14.17
CA GLN A 159 -15.17 -9.22 14.55
C GLN A 159 -15.08 -10.30 13.46
N LYS A 160 -16.20 -10.75 12.91
CA LYS A 160 -16.24 -11.70 11.79
C LYS A 160 -15.51 -11.14 10.56
N LEU A 161 -15.74 -9.87 10.20
CA LEU A 161 -15.05 -9.19 9.09
C LEU A 161 -13.53 -9.28 9.26
N VAL A 162 -13.02 -8.81 10.42
CA VAL A 162 -11.58 -8.75 10.67
C VAL A 162 -10.96 -10.15 10.63
N HIS A 163 -11.58 -11.15 11.27
CA HIS A 163 -11.09 -12.52 11.20
C HIS A 163 -11.10 -13.09 9.78
N SER A 164 -12.19 -12.89 9.02
CA SER A 164 -12.30 -13.38 7.64
C SER A 164 -11.25 -12.78 6.70
N LEU A 165 -10.90 -11.51 6.87
CA LEU A 165 -9.85 -10.84 6.08
C LEU A 165 -8.42 -11.20 6.54
N ASN A 166 -8.26 -11.98 7.62
CA ASN A 166 -6.97 -12.51 8.05
C ASN A 166 -6.82 -14.02 7.81
N LEU A 167 -7.76 -14.63 7.08
CA LEU A 167 -7.61 -16.00 6.60
C LEU A 167 -6.98 -16.02 5.20
N PRO A 168 -6.13 -17.03 4.90
CA PRO A 168 -5.57 -17.19 3.57
C PRO A 168 -6.68 -17.40 2.54
N SER A 169 -6.70 -16.60 1.48
CA SER A 169 -7.72 -16.66 0.43
C SER A 169 -7.16 -16.76 -0.99
N ARG A 170 -5.84 -16.66 -1.16
CA ARG A 170 -5.13 -16.78 -2.44
C ARG A 170 -3.97 -17.76 -2.35
N TRP A 171 -3.49 -18.22 -3.51
CA TRP A 171 -2.26 -18.99 -3.68
C TRP A 171 -1.08 -18.30 -2.97
N GLY A 172 -0.13 -19.08 -2.43
CA GLY A 172 0.92 -18.56 -1.56
C GLY A 172 0.51 -18.51 -0.09
N PHE A 173 -0.70 -18.96 0.24
CA PHE A 173 -1.26 -18.88 1.58
C PHE A 173 -1.37 -17.41 2.05
N GLU A 174 -1.66 -16.52 1.09
CA GLU A 174 -1.74 -15.09 1.31
C GLU A 174 -3.11 -14.68 1.83
N MET A 175 -3.11 -13.81 2.83
CA MET A 175 -4.31 -13.08 3.25
C MET A 175 -4.63 -11.98 2.23
N PRO A 176 -5.91 -11.64 2.00
CA PRO A 176 -6.28 -10.59 1.08
C PRO A 176 -5.70 -9.25 1.55
N PHE A 177 -4.78 -8.70 0.76
CA PHE A 177 -4.23 -7.38 1.03
C PHE A 177 -5.34 -6.35 0.87
N SER A 178 -5.90 -5.92 1.98
CA SER A 178 -7.09 -5.07 2.04
C SER A 178 -6.84 -3.80 2.85
N ASN A 179 -7.53 -2.72 2.45
CA ASN A 179 -7.54 -1.44 3.15
C ASN A 179 -9.00 -0.98 3.33
N LEU A 180 -9.34 -0.49 4.51
CA LEU A 180 -10.59 0.19 4.79
C LEU A 180 -10.30 1.60 5.29
N THR A 181 -10.89 2.59 4.63
CA THR A 181 -10.81 3.97 5.08
C THR A 181 -12.04 4.33 5.89
N PHE A 182 -11.81 4.94 7.04
CA PHE A 182 -12.80 5.43 7.98
C PHE A 182 -12.83 6.96 7.92
N ASP A 183 -14.01 7.52 7.72
CA ASP A 183 -14.19 8.97 7.70
C ASP A 183 -14.07 9.57 9.10
N TRP A 184 -14.42 8.81 10.13
CA TRP A 184 -14.51 9.23 11.53
C TRP A 184 -15.63 10.24 11.80
N ILE A 185 -15.72 11.26 10.97
CA ILE A 185 -16.83 12.18 10.85
C ILE A 185 -17.37 12.06 9.44
N VAL A 186 -18.67 11.93 9.29
CA VAL A 186 -19.31 11.83 7.96
C VAL A 186 -18.78 12.93 7.05
N SER A 187 -18.17 12.54 5.94
CA SER A 187 -17.49 13.50 5.07
C SER A 187 -18.47 14.44 4.37
N PRO A 188 -18.11 15.71 4.12
CA PRO A 188 -19.03 16.72 3.58
C PRO A 188 -19.66 16.33 2.25
N ASP A 189 -18.96 15.60 1.39
CA ASP A 189 -19.46 15.16 0.08
C ASP A 189 -20.50 14.04 0.17
N LEU A 190 -20.47 13.24 1.25
CA LEU A 190 -21.47 12.20 1.53
C LEU A 190 -22.62 12.72 2.41
N ALA A 191 -22.36 13.72 3.24
CA ALA A 191 -23.29 14.18 4.27
C ALA A 191 -24.71 14.43 3.77
N GLU A 192 -24.85 15.09 2.62
CA GLU A 192 -26.15 15.44 2.02
C GLU A 192 -26.66 14.41 0.99
N GLN A 193 -25.94 13.30 0.80
CA GLN A 193 -26.39 12.24 -0.10
C GLN A 193 -27.42 11.35 0.59
N ASN A 194 -28.36 10.84 -0.20
CA ASN A 194 -29.32 9.84 0.25
C ASN A 194 -28.62 8.52 0.52
N VAL A 195 -28.99 7.85 1.62
CA VAL A 195 -28.39 6.57 1.98
C VAL A 195 -28.89 5.42 1.09
N VAL A 196 -28.03 4.42 0.90
CA VAL A 196 -28.32 3.22 0.12
C VAL A 196 -28.56 2.04 1.07
N VAL A 197 -29.77 1.45 1.03
CA VAL A 197 -30.10 0.22 1.76
C VAL A 197 -31.03 -0.64 0.91
N GLY A 198 -30.73 -1.92 0.77
CA GLY A 198 -31.52 -2.86 -0.04
C GLY A 198 -31.52 -2.53 -1.53
N GLY A 199 -30.41 -1.97 -2.06
CA GLY A 199 -30.30 -1.58 -3.47
C GLY A 199 -31.13 -0.36 -3.86
N ARG A 200 -31.56 0.44 -2.89
CA ARG A 200 -32.43 1.63 -3.12
C ARG A 200 -31.94 2.82 -2.33
N LEU A 201 -32.09 4.01 -2.92
CA LEU A 201 -31.92 5.26 -2.22
C LEU A 201 -33.11 5.48 -1.25
N ARG A 202 -32.78 5.79 0.01
CA ARG A 202 -33.74 6.19 1.03
C ARG A 202 -33.89 7.71 1.07
N LYS A 203 -34.79 8.24 1.90
CA LYS A 203 -34.99 9.69 2.09
C LYS A 203 -33.91 10.29 3.01
N GLU A 204 -33.44 9.50 3.95
CA GLU A 204 -32.50 9.88 4.98
C GLU A 204 -31.12 10.18 4.36
N LYS A 205 -30.34 11.03 5.04
CA LYS A 205 -29.01 11.46 4.61
C LYS A 205 -27.92 10.80 5.46
N TYR A 206 -26.74 10.58 4.92
CA TYR A 206 -25.64 9.95 5.67
C TYR A 206 -25.27 10.70 6.94
N LYS A 207 -25.37 12.04 6.99
CA LYS A 207 -25.12 12.86 8.19
C LYS A 207 -25.99 12.51 9.40
N GLU A 208 -27.13 11.87 9.20
CA GLU A 208 -28.06 11.48 10.25
C GLU A 208 -27.60 10.25 11.04
N PHE A 209 -26.58 9.50 10.54
CA PHE A 209 -26.14 8.22 11.07
C PHE A 209 -24.74 8.26 11.73
N GLN A 210 -24.28 9.42 12.21
CA GLN A 210 -22.98 9.55 12.85
C GLN A 210 -22.84 8.62 14.07
N LYS A 211 -23.90 8.46 14.87
CA LYS A 211 -23.92 7.58 16.04
C LYS A 211 -23.65 6.12 15.68
N GLU A 212 -24.22 5.65 14.59
CA GLU A 212 -24.04 4.28 14.09
C GLU A 212 -22.65 4.11 13.45
N ALA A 213 -22.13 5.14 12.77
CA ALA A 213 -20.74 5.16 12.31
C ALA A 213 -19.77 5.07 13.50
N ASP A 214 -20.05 5.75 14.61
CA ASP A 214 -19.26 5.67 15.84
C ASP A 214 -19.30 4.27 16.47
N MET A 215 -20.45 3.56 16.39
CA MET A 215 -20.53 2.16 16.84
C MET A 215 -19.66 1.23 16.01
N ILE A 216 -19.61 1.42 14.69
CA ILE A 216 -18.75 0.64 13.78
C ILE A 216 -17.28 0.91 14.08
N ASN A 217 -16.88 2.19 14.22
CA ASN A 217 -15.53 2.60 14.59
C ASN A 217 -15.09 1.96 15.92
N ARG A 218 -15.92 2.08 16.94
CA ARG A 218 -15.65 1.48 18.27
C ARG A 218 -15.46 -0.03 18.16
N ALA A 219 -16.38 -0.72 17.48
CA ALA A 219 -16.30 -2.17 17.30
C ALA A 219 -15.01 -2.59 16.60
N PHE A 220 -14.63 -1.92 15.53
CA PHE A 220 -13.39 -2.18 14.81
C PHE A 220 -12.16 -1.98 15.70
N LEU A 221 -12.07 -0.87 16.39
CA LEU A 221 -10.95 -0.55 17.27
C LEU A 221 -10.85 -1.52 18.46
N GLU A 222 -11.97 -1.94 19.05
CA GLU A 222 -11.97 -2.94 20.12
C GLU A 222 -11.51 -4.32 19.64
N VAL A 223 -11.87 -4.73 18.44
CA VAL A 223 -11.38 -5.98 17.84
C VAL A 223 -9.87 -5.93 17.63
N VAL A 224 -9.38 -4.88 16.99
CA VAL A 224 -7.96 -4.80 16.63
C VAL A 224 -7.04 -4.55 17.81
N VAL A 225 -7.52 -3.88 18.90
CA VAL A 225 -6.71 -3.66 20.10
C VAL A 225 -6.52 -4.96 20.92
N LYS A 226 -7.45 -5.90 20.81
CA LYS A 226 -7.34 -7.21 21.44
C LYS A 226 -6.34 -8.10 20.72
N GLY A 227 -6.29 -8.02 19.39
CA GLY A 227 -5.51 -8.93 18.55
C GLY A 227 -6.15 -10.31 18.47
N ASP A 228 -5.39 -11.30 17.98
CA ASP A 228 -5.80 -12.70 17.96
C ASP A 228 -5.72 -13.35 19.36
N LYS A 229 -6.00 -14.65 19.44
CA LYS A 229 -5.96 -15.43 20.71
C LYS A 229 -4.64 -15.25 21.49
N ASN A 230 -3.53 -15.03 20.79
CA ASN A 230 -2.19 -14.90 21.37
C ASN A 230 -1.74 -13.43 21.50
N GLY A 231 -2.63 -12.47 21.24
CA GLY A 231 -2.33 -11.04 21.28
C GLY A 231 -1.53 -10.51 20.07
N ARG A 232 -1.47 -11.30 18.97
CA ARG A 232 -0.86 -10.84 17.71
C ARG A 232 -1.78 -9.82 17.03
N PRO A 233 -1.23 -8.78 16.42
CA PRO A 233 -2.04 -7.82 15.68
C PRO A 233 -2.63 -8.47 14.42
N PHE A 234 -3.83 -8.08 14.06
CA PHE A 234 -4.37 -8.36 12.74
C PHE A 234 -3.61 -7.54 11.69
N THR A 235 -3.21 -8.17 10.59
CA THR A 235 -2.50 -7.47 9.51
C THR A 235 -3.46 -6.70 8.62
N PHE A 236 -4.63 -7.27 8.37
CA PHE A 236 -5.66 -6.73 7.49
C PHE A 236 -7.03 -6.64 8.17
N PRO A 237 -7.92 -5.78 7.69
CA PRO A 237 -7.64 -4.70 6.74
C PRO A 237 -6.73 -3.64 7.35
N ILE A 238 -5.92 -2.97 6.52
CA ILE A 238 -5.15 -1.80 6.96
C ILE A 238 -6.16 -0.67 7.19
N PRO A 239 -6.29 -0.13 8.42
CA PRO A 239 -7.21 0.97 8.67
C PRO A 239 -6.55 2.31 8.35
N THR A 240 -7.23 3.14 7.60
CA THR A 240 -6.86 4.54 7.35
C THR A 240 -7.92 5.46 7.93
N TYR A 241 -7.52 6.42 8.76
CA TYR A 241 -8.40 7.44 9.33
C TYR A 241 -8.15 8.80 8.71
N ASN A 242 -9.23 9.47 8.30
CA ASN A 242 -9.20 10.79 7.69
C ASN A 242 -9.13 11.87 8.77
N ILE A 243 -7.98 12.54 8.94
CA ILE A 243 -7.82 13.66 9.88
C ILE A 243 -8.36 14.93 9.23
N THR A 244 -9.62 15.26 9.52
CA THR A 244 -10.29 16.51 9.14
C THR A 244 -10.27 17.52 10.28
N LYS A 245 -10.83 18.73 10.07
CA LYS A 245 -10.78 19.85 11.02
C LYS A 245 -11.25 19.47 12.43
N ASP A 246 -12.35 18.73 12.52
CA ASP A 246 -12.99 18.41 13.80
C ASP A 246 -12.61 17.01 14.33
N PHE A 247 -11.67 16.35 13.69
CA PHE A 247 -11.24 14.98 14.03
C PHE A 247 -10.87 14.80 15.50
N PHE A 248 -10.12 15.72 16.05
CA PHE A 248 -9.61 15.63 17.44
C PHE A 248 -10.64 16.05 18.49
N GLU A 249 -11.72 16.69 18.09
CA GLU A 249 -12.75 17.19 19.01
C GLU A 249 -14.01 16.29 19.05
N ALA A 250 -14.17 15.43 18.04
CA ALA A 250 -15.29 14.50 17.94
C ALA A 250 -15.01 13.16 18.65
N ASN A 251 -16.09 12.44 19.00
CA ASN A 251 -16.06 11.03 19.44
C ASN A 251 -15.15 10.72 20.65
N GLY A 252 -15.32 11.41 21.78
CA GLY A 252 -14.44 11.38 22.95
C GLY A 252 -13.99 9.98 23.43
N GLU A 253 -14.91 9.02 23.64
CA GLU A 253 -14.56 7.65 24.05
C GLU A 253 -13.83 6.86 22.94
N ASN A 254 -14.26 7.04 21.71
CA ASN A 254 -13.63 6.39 20.55
C ASN A 254 -12.23 6.94 20.28
N GLN A 255 -11.97 8.23 20.58
CA GLN A 255 -10.62 8.80 20.51
C GLN A 255 -9.64 8.10 21.44
N GLU A 256 -10.03 7.88 22.68
CA GLU A 256 -9.18 7.15 23.63
C GLU A 256 -8.81 5.78 23.05
N LEU A 257 -9.79 5.06 22.51
CA LEU A 257 -9.58 3.74 21.94
C LEU A 257 -8.71 3.76 20.69
N LEU A 258 -8.94 4.72 19.77
CA LEU A 258 -8.12 4.90 18.57
C LEU A 258 -6.64 5.14 18.93
N PHE A 259 -6.39 6.03 19.90
CA PHE A 259 -5.02 6.33 20.28
C PHE A 259 -4.40 5.26 21.20
N LYS A 260 -5.17 4.44 21.89
CA LYS A 260 -4.69 3.19 22.52
C LYS A 260 -4.20 2.19 21.45
N VAL A 261 -4.97 1.97 20.37
CA VAL A 261 -4.55 1.13 19.24
C VAL A 261 -3.29 1.69 18.57
N THR A 262 -3.23 3.00 18.38
CA THR A 262 -2.08 3.70 17.81
C THR A 262 -0.83 3.53 18.68
N ALA A 263 -0.94 3.76 19.98
CA ALA A 263 0.16 3.63 20.93
C ALA A 263 0.69 2.19 21.03
N LYS A 264 -0.23 1.22 21.03
CA LYS A 264 0.09 -0.19 21.26
C LYS A 264 0.64 -0.90 20.03
N PHE A 265 -0.02 -0.77 18.88
CA PHE A 265 0.30 -1.51 17.66
C PHE A 265 0.70 -0.63 16.49
N GLY A 266 0.37 0.67 16.56
CA GLY A 266 0.54 1.57 15.43
C GLY A 266 -0.28 1.17 14.19
N LEU A 267 -1.38 0.44 14.35
CA LEU A 267 -2.18 -0.08 13.24
C LEU A 267 -2.76 1.01 12.34
N PRO A 268 -3.34 2.11 12.88
CA PRO A 268 -3.92 3.13 12.04
C PRO A 268 -2.87 3.87 11.20
N TYR A 269 -3.26 4.12 9.96
CA TYR A 269 -2.69 5.16 9.13
C TYR A 269 -3.54 6.42 9.25
N PHE A 270 -2.91 7.56 9.12
CA PHE A 270 -3.56 8.86 9.18
C PHE A 270 -3.39 9.58 7.86
N GLN A 271 -4.51 9.88 7.20
CA GLN A 271 -4.55 10.77 6.05
C GLN A 271 -4.78 12.19 6.53
N ASN A 272 -3.83 13.07 6.25
CA ASN A 272 -3.78 14.41 6.81
C ASN A 272 -4.45 15.43 5.87
N TYR A 273 -5.63 15.88 6.22
CA TYR A 273 -6.33 16.98 5.53
C TYR A 273 -6.15 18.34 6.23
N LEU A 274 -5.57 18.37 7.43
CA LEU A 274 -5.37 19.63 8.18
C LEU A 274 -4.18 20.44 7.67
N GLY A 275 -3.01 19.82 7.62
CA GLY A 275 -1.77 20.49 7.23
C GLY A 275 -1.44 20.35 5.75
N SER A 276 -2.02 19.39 5.05
CA SER A 276 -1.79 19.14 3.64
C SER A 276 -2.72 19.99 2.75
N ASN A 277 -2.40 20.08 1.48
CA ASN A 277 -3.24 20.74 0.47
C ASN A 277 -4.34 19.81 -0.10
N LEU A 278 -4.68 18.73 0.63
CA LEU A 278 -5.68 17.77 0.20
C LEU A 278 -7.08 18.26 0.54
N ASP A 279 -8.03 18.07 -0.37
CA ASP A 279 -9.45 18.37 -0.14
C ASP A 279 -10.20 17.08 0.23
N PRO A 280 -10.81 17.00 1.43
CA PRO A 280 -11.55 15.82 1.87
C PRO A 280 -12.68 15.38 0.95
N GLY A 281 -13.31 16.33 0.26
CA GLY A 281 -14.42 16.08 -0.67
C GLY A 281 -13.99 15.56 -2.04
N SER A 282 -12.73 15.77 -2.42
CA SER A 282 -12.23 15.44 -3.75
C SER A 282 -11.20 14.32 -3.77
N ILE A 283 -10.70 13.89 -2.60
CA ILE A 283 -9.62 12.90 -2.52
C ILE A 283 -10.07 11.71 -1.67
N ARG A 284 -9.94 10.51 -2.24
CA ARG A 284 -10.15 9.26 -1.52
C ARG A 284 -8.82 8.55 -1.32
N ALA A 285 -8.58 8.11 -0.09
CA ALA A 285 -7.45 7.25 0.20
C ALA A 285 -7.68 5.86 -0.38
N MET A 286 -6.69 5.37 -1.10
CA MET A 286 -6.65 4.01 -1.61
C MET A 286 -5.46 3.26 -1.06
N CYS A 287 -5.46 1.95 -1.24
CA CYS A 287 -4.41 1.05 -0.80
C CYS A 287 -2.99 1.49 -1.19
N CYS A 288 -2.83 2.11 -2.35
CA CYS A 288 -1.57 2.68 -2.84
C CYS A 288 -1.38 4.14 -2.39
N ARG A 289 -2.17 4.63 -1.42
CA ARG A 289 -2.12 6.01 -0.92
C ARG A 289 -2.20 7.01 -2.08
N LEU A 290 -3.10 6.72 -3.01
CA LEU A 290 -3.33 7.52 -4.20
C LEU A 290 -4.05 8.79 -3.80
N ASN A 291 -3.38 9.93 -3.91
CA ASN A 291 -3.98 11.25 -3.77
C ASN A 291 -4.58 11.63 -5.12
N MET A 292 -5.88 11.53 -5.24
CA MET A 292 -6.56 11.89 -6.47
C MET A 292 -7.36 13.17 -6.31
N ASN A 293 -7.13 14.08 -7.22
CA ASN A 293 -8.07 15.16 -7.44
C ASN A 293 -9.23 14.64 -8.30
N THR A 294 -10.35 14.30 -7.67
CA THR A 294 -11.55 13.83 -8.37
C THR A 294 -12.05 14.84 -9.40
N ASN A 295 -11.77 16.13 -9.22
CA ASN A 295 -12.11 17.17 -10.19
C ASN A 295 -11.38 17.02 -11.54
N GLU A 296 -10.18 16.44 -11.55
CA GLU A 296 -9.47 16.12 -12.80
C GLU A 296 -10.07 14.88 -13.50
N LEU A 297 -10.55 13.91 -12.73
CA LEU A 297 -11.23 12.72 -13.26
C LEU A 297 -12.64 13.03 -13.78
N ILE A 298 -13.38 13.91 -13.12
CA ILE A 298 -14.75 14.33 -13.52
C ILE A 298 -14.74 15.08 -14.86
N ARG A 299 -13.64 15.74 -15.22
CA ARG A 299 -13.52 16.47 -16.48
C ARG A 299 -13.34 15.58 -17.73
N GLN A 300 -13.21 14.26 -17.57
CA GLN A 300 -13.11 13.35 -18.72
C GLN A 300 -14.53 12.97 -19.24
N PRO A 301 -14.80 13.10 -20.55
CA PRO A 301 -16.11 12.76 -21.12
C PRO A 301 -16.44 11.27 -20.92
N GLY A 302 -17.63 10.99 -20.41
CA GLY A 302 -18.13 9.63 -20.22
C GLY A 302 -18.25 9.17 -18.76
N ASN A 303 -17.86 9.97 -17.79
CA ASN A 303 -17.86 9.63 -16.37
C ASN A 303 -19.05 10.19 -15.58
N LEU A 304 -20.30 9.96 -16.03
CA LEU A 304 -21.49 10.36 -15.24
C LEU A 304 -21.59 9.64 -13.87
N TRP A 305 -20.82 8.56 -13.64
CA TRP A 305 -20.88 7.71 -12.44
C TRP A 305 -19.50 7.43 -11.79
N ALA A 306 -18.41 7.93 -12.35
CA ALA A 306 -17.09 7.81 -11.75
C ALA A 306 -16.91 8.88 -10.66
N LYS A 307 -17.58 8.72 -9.53
CA LYS A 307 -17.05 9.23 -8.27
C LYS A 307 -15.69 8.58 -8.05
N GLY A 308 -14.73 9.28 -7.45
CA GLY A 308 -13.35 8.85 -7.26
C GLY A 308 -13.09 7.50 -6.56
N ASP A 309 -14.12 6.67 -6.43
CA ASP A 309 -14.10 5.40 -5.72
C ASP A 309 -13.61 4.22 -6.58
N SER A 310 -13.78 4.27 -7.92
CA SER A 310 -13.45 3.13 -8.81
C SER A 310 -12.19 3.42 -9.61
N THR A 311 -11.05 3.41 -8.92
CA THR A 311 -9.75 3.71 -9.52
C THR A 311 -8.63 2.95 -8.80
N GLY A 312 -7.42 2.96 -9.37
CA GLY A 312 -6.28 2.24 -8.84
C GLY A 312 -5.07 2.38 -9.75
N SER A 313 -4.26 1.34 -9.82
CA SER A 313 -3.11 1.27 -10.73
C SER A 313 -3.19 0.03 -11.60
N VAL A 314 -2.97 0.18 -12.90
CA VAL A 314 -2.86 -0.97 -13.83
C VAL A 314 -1.55 -1.70 -13.67
N GLY A 315 -0.49 -0.99 -13.24
CA GLY A 315 0.85 -1.53 -13.05
C GLY A 315 1.81 -0.48 -12.56
N VAL A 316 2.92 -0.94 -11.98
CA VAL A 316 3.98 -0.10 -11.43
C VAL A 316 5.31 -0.44 -12.08
N VAL A 317 6.07 0.57 -12.45
CA VAL A 317 7.48 0.45 -12.87
C VAL A 317 8.32 1.40 -12.03
N THR A 318 9.27 0.85 -11.27
CA THR A 318 10.17 1.65 -10.42
C THR A 318 11.53 1.84 -11.10
N ILE A 319 12.04 3.06 -11.04
CA ILE A 319 13.34 3.45 -11.61
C ILE A 319 14.40 3.43 -10.51
N ASN A 320 15.56 2.85 -10.82
CA ASN A 320 16.75 2.85 -9.98
C ASN A 320 17.54 4.14 -10.18
N LEU A 321 17.30 5.16 -9.34
CA LEU A 321 17.97 6.44 -9.44
C LEU A 321 19.48 6.32 -9.22
N ASN A 322 19.92 5.47 -8.30
CA ASN A 322 21.33 5.28 -7.98
C ASN A 322 22.14 4.74 -9.17
N ARG A 323 21.59 3.73 -9.88
CA ARG A 323 22.21 3.21 -11.11
C ARG A 323 22.37 4.30 -12.18
N LEU A 324 21.34 5.14 -12.34
CA LEU A 324 21.38 6.22 -13.31
C LEU A 324 22.38 7.31 -12.91
N ALA A 325 22.50 7.61 -11.63
CA ALA A 325 23.51 8.53 -11.10
C ALA A 325 24.94 8.02 -11.35
N TYR A 326 25.20 6.75 -11.04
CA TYR A 326 26.51 6.11 -11.26
C TYR A 326 26.97 6.19 -12.73
N LEU A 327 26.08 5.89 -13.66
CA LEU A 327 26.39 5.93 -15.10
C LEU A 327 26.42 7.34 -15.66
N GLY A 328 25.61 8.23 -15.11
CA GLY A 328 25.53 9.64 -15.53
C GLY A 328 26.78 10.44 -15.18
N LYS A 329 27.34 10.22 -14.00
CA LYS A 329 28.51 10.92 -13.45
C LYS A 329 28.36 12.45 -13.29
N ASN A 330 27.31 13.05 -13.83
CA ASN A 330 26.93 14.45 -13.67
C ASN A 330 25.42 14.63 -13.90
N GLU A 331 24.86 15.71 -13.41
CA GLU A 331 23.41 15.98 -13.45
C GLU A 331 22.83 15.96 -14.86
N LYS A 332 23.51 16.56 -15.85
CA LYS A 332 23.02 16.63 -17.24
C LYS A 332 22.89 15.23 -17.88
N LYS A 333 23.88 14.36 -17.68
CA LYS A 333 23.84 12.97 -18.20
C LYS A 333 22.87 12.11 -17.41
N PHE A 334 22.81 12.30 -16.08
CA PHE A 334 21.82 11.66 -15.21
C PHE A 334 20.41 11.95 -15.70
N GLN A 335 20.07 13.23 -15.94
CA GLN A 335 18.76 13.63 -16.43
C GLN A 335 18.41 13.01 -17.80
N LYS A 336 19.39 12.96 -18.73
CA LYS A 336 19.19 12.27 -20.02
C LYS A 336 18.91 10.78 -19.87
N LEU A 337 19.62 10.10 -18.97
CA LEU A 337 19.37 8.69 -18.67
C LEU A 337 17.99 8.53 -18.02
N LEU A 338 17.65 9.38 -17.07
CA LEU A 338 16.34 9.38 -16.43
C LEU A 338 15.21 9.49 -17.46
N GLN A 339 15.32 10.45 -18.38
CA GLN A 339 14.34 10.63 -19.46
C GLN A 339 14.21 9.36 -20.33
N LYS A 340 15.34 8.73 -20.68
CA LYS A 340 15.34 7.47 -21.43
C LYS A 340 14.56 6.38 -20.69
N TYR A 341 14.86 6.14 -19.39
CA TYR A 341 14.23 5.07 -18.63
C TYR A 341 12.78 5.38 -18.21
N LEU A 342 12.40 6.65 -18.10
CA LEU A 342 11.00 7.08 -17.99
C LEU A 342 10.19 6.70 -19.23
N LYS A 343 10.75 6.88 -20.43
CA LYS A 343 10.11 6.44 -21.68
C LYS A 343 9.93 4.93 -21.73
N ILE A 344 10.96 4.15 -21.36
CA ILE A 344 10.86 2.68 -21.29
C ILE A 344 9.79 2.26 -20.28
N ALA A 345 9.71 2.92 -19.12
CA ALA A 345 8.69 2.67 -18.11
C ALA A 345 7.29 2.99 -18.66
N LYS A 346 7.11 4.13 -19.34
CA LYS A 346 5.84 4.50 -20.02
C LYS A 346 5.43 3.43 -21.01
N ASP A 347 6.32 3.04 -21.92
CA ASP A 347 6.01 2.05 -22.96
C ASP A 347 5.67 0.68 -22.36
N SER A 348 6.34 0.29 -21.26
CA SER A 348 6.02 -0.93 -20.49
C SER A 348 4.62 -0.87 -19.86
N LEU A 349 4.23 0.28 -19.31
CA LEU A 349 2.92 0.49 -18.71
C LEU A 349 1.79 0.53 -19.74
N GLU A 350 2.03 1.07 -20.94
CA GLU A 350 1.08 1.01 -22.05
C GLU A 350 0.84 -0.45 -22.51
N VAL A 351 1.90 -1.26 -22.56
CA VAL A 351 1.77 -2.71 -22.81
C VAL A 351 0.93 -3.35 -21.70
N LYS A 352 1.25 -3.07 -20.43
CA LYS A 352 0.52 -3.62 -19.28
C LYS A 352 -0.96 -3.26 -19.33
N ARG A 353 -1.31 -2.02 -19.63
CA ARG A 353 -2.71 -1.56 -19.77
C ARG A 353 -3.47 -2.34 -20.83
N LYS A 354 -2.89 -2.48 -22.02
CA LYS A 354 -3.49 -3.26 -23.12
C LYS A 354 -3.69 -4.73 -22.73
N VAL A 355 -2.75 -5.31 -22.01
CA VAL A 355 -2.84 -6.70 -21.52
C VAL A 355 -3.99 -6.84 -20.52
N VAL A 356 -4.11 -5.93 -19.55
CA VAL A 356 -5.21 -5.96 -18.56
C VAL A 356 -6.57 -5.79 -19.24
N GLU A 357 -6.71 -4.82 -20.15
CA GLU A 357 -7.95 -4.62 -20.92
C GLU A 357 -8.31 -5.87 -21.74
N LYS A 358 -7.33 -6.50 -22.36
CA LYS A 358 -7.53 -7.76 -23.08
C LYS A 358 -7.95 -8.90 -22.14
N SER A 359 -7.31 -9.04 -20.99
CA SER A 359 -7.66 -10.06 -19.99
C SER A 359 -9.10 -9.90 -19.47
N MET A 360 -9.56 -8.65 -19.27
CA MET A 360 -10.96 -8.38 -18.95
C MET A 360 -11.90 -8.74 -20.10
N ALA A 361 -11.54 -8.36 -21.33
CA ALA A 361 -12.36 -8.67 -22.52
C ALA A 361 -12.48 -10.17 -22.74
N ASP A 362 -11.37 -10.91 -22.64
CA ASP A 362 -11.28 -12.36 -22.84
C ASP A 362 -11.89 -13.18 -21.68
N GLY A 363 -12.29 -12.55 -20.56
CA GLY A 363 -12.94 -13.22 -19.43
C GLY A 363 -12.00 -13.80 -18.38
N LEU A 364 -10.70 -13.46 -18.38
CA LEU A 364 -9.77 -13.82 -17.31
C LEU A 364 -10.01 -13.03 -16.00
N MET A 365 -10.71 -11.89 -16.09
CA MET A 365 -11.06 -11.01 -14.97
C MET A 365 -12.57 -10.72 -14.99
N PRO A 366 -13.43 -11.73 -14.77
CA PRO A 366 -14.86 -11.60 -15.01
C PRO A 366 -15.56 -10.64 -14.01
N TYR A 367 -15.16 -10.63 -12.75
CA TYR A 367 -15.71 -9.70 -11.75
C TYR A 367 -15.24 -8.27 -12.00
N SER A 368 -13.96 -8.08 -12.34
CA SER A 368 -13.44 -6.76 -12.72
C SER A 368 -14.14 -6.23 -13.97
N LYS A 369 -14.43 -7.09 -14.95
CA LYS A 369 -15.23 -6.75 -16.13
C LYS A 369 -16.62 -6.26 -15.73
N HIS A 370 -17.29 -6.94 -14.81
CA HIS A 370 -18.63 -6.58 -14.33
C HIS A 370 -18.63 -5.25 -13.56
N TYR A 371 -17.72 -5.08 -12.58
CA TYR A 371 -17.75 -3.93 -11.69
C TYR A 371 -17.08 -2.68 -12.26
N LEU A 372 -16.05 -2.81 -13.10
CA LEU A 372 -15.33 -1.67 -13.70
C LEU A 372 -15.70 -1.45 -15.18
N GLY A 373 -15.89 -2.53 -15.94
CA GLY A 373 -16.05 -2.48 -17.40
C GLY A 373 -14.77 -2.07 -18.13
N THR A 374 -13.97 -1.15 -17.61
CA THR A 374 -12.72 -0.65 -18.18
C THR A 374 -11.76 -0.16 -17.10
N VAL A 375 -10.46 -0.22 -17.39
CA VAL A 375 -9.41 0.36 -16.51
C VAL A 375 -9.02 1.79 -16.90
N ARG A 376 -9.87 2.49 -17.63
CA ARG A 376 -9.60 3.86 -18.12
C ARG A 376 -9.27 4.84 -17.00
N ASN A 377 -9.90 4.68 -15.83
CA ASN A 377 -9.69 5.52 -14.64
C ASN A 377 -8.55 5.04 -13.75
N HIS A 378 -7.81 4.01 -14.16
CA HIS A 378 -6.65 3.52 -13.41
C HIS A 378 -5.37 4.17 -13.91
N PHE A 379 -4.45 4.40 -13.00
CA PHE A 379 -3.18 5.04 -13.29
C PHE A 379 -2.15 4.03 -13.82
N SER A 380 -1.29 4.52 -14.71
CA SER A 380 0.00 3.93 -15.03
C SER A 380 1.01 4.54 -14.06
N THR A 381 1.57 3.74 -13.14
CA THR A 381 2.35 4.24 -12.01
C THR A 381 3.84 4.12 -12.28
N ILE A 382 4.57 5.24 -12.15
CA ILE A 382 6.03 5.26 -12.19
C ILE A 382 6.55 5.60 -10.80
N GLY A 383 7.38 4.72 -10.25
CA GLY A 383 8.02 4.89 -8.96
C GLY A 383 9.52 5.14 -9.06
N VAL A 384 10.14 5.50 -7.95
CA VAL A 384 11.58 5.70 -7.83
C VAL A 384 12.14 5.02 -6.58
N CYS A 385 13.41 4.63 -6.60
CA CYS A 385 14.12 4.04 -5.48
C CYS A 385 15.60 4.47 -5.49
N GLY A 386 16.22 4.58 -4.31
CA GLY A 386 17.63 4.91 -4.19
C GLY A 386 17.96 6.39 -4.38
N GLY A 387 17.05 7.30 -3.97
CA GLY A 387 17.27 8.74 -4.09
C GLY A 387 18.43 9.24 -3.24
N ASN A 388 18.58 8.73 -2.02
CA ASN A 388 19.70 9.06 -1.14
C ASN A 388 21.04 8.64 -1.75
N GLU A 389 21.15 7.37 -2.15
CA GLU A 389 22.37 6.84 -2.75
C GLU A 389 22.70 7.55 -4.09
N ALA A 390 21.67 7.95 -4.83
CA ALA A 390 21.86 8.75 -6.05
C ALA A 390 22.48 10.12 -5.75
N CYS A 391 22.10 10.80 -4.67
CA CYS A 391 22.71 12.03 -4.22
C CYS A 391 24.19 11.81 -3.88
N VAL A 392 24.51 10.83 -3.03
CA VAL A 392 25.90 10.51 -2.66
C VAL A 392 26.73 10.16 -3.89
N THR A 393 26.19 9.33 -4.78
CA THR A 393 26.89 8.89 -6.00
C THR A 393 27.15 10.04 -6.99
N LEU A 394 26.22 11.01 -7.12
CA LEU A 394 26.30 12.06 -8.14
C LEU A 394 27.01 13.32 -7.68
N ILE A 395 26.79 13.74 -6.43
CA ILE A 395 27.29 15.01 -5.88
C ILE A 395 28.14 14.84 -4.60
N GLY A 396 28.36 13.61 -4.10
CA GLY A 396 29.14 13.33 -2.89
C GLY A 396 28.46 13.77 -1.59
N LYS A 397 27.17 14.08 -1.61
CA LYS A 397 26.38 14.55 -0.46
C LYS A 397 25.09 13.77 -0.38
N ASP A 398 24.64 13.47 0.83
CA ASP A 398 23.41 12.72 1.07
C ASP A 398 22.15 13.60 1.00
N LEU A 399 21.00 12.96 1.15
CA LEU A 399 19.70 13.61 1.04
C LEU A 399 19.39 14.56 2.22
N SER A 400 20.11 14.49 3.33
CA SER A 400 19.91 15.40 4.47
C SER A 400 20.46 16.80 4.19
N THR A 401 21.36 16.94 3.21
CA THR A 401 22.00 18.22 2.85
C THR A 401 21.10 19.08 1.96
N PRO A 402 21.24 20.42 2.02
CA PRO A 402 20.49 21.33 1.14
C PRO A 402 20.68 21.03 -0.35
N GLU A 403 21.89 20.62 -0.76
CA GLU A 403 22.20 20.25 -2.13
C GLU A 403 21.52 18.93 -2.54
N GLY A 404 21.52 17.94 -1.66
CA GLY A 404 20.80 16.67 -1.88
C GLY A 404 19.29 16.88 -1.98
N GLN A 405 18.71 17.69 -1.09
CA GLN A 405 17.30 18.11 -1.15
C GLN A 405 16.97 18.78 -2.49
N LYS A 406 17.79 19.75 -2.90
CA LYS A 406 17.61 20.46 -4.17
C LYS A 406 17.64 19.50 -5.36
N LEU A 407 18.64 18.64 -5.43
CA LEU A 407 18.80 17.65 -6.51
C LEU A 407 17.56 16.75 -6.61
N MET A 408 17.08 16.21 -5.50
CA MET A 408 15.93 15.31 -5.51
C MET A 408 14.61 16.02 -5.82
N LEU A 409 14.39 17.22 -5.28
CA LEU A 409 13.21 18.03 -5.65
C LEU A 409 13.19 18.35 -7.15
N GLN A 410 14.33 18.74 -7.73
CA GLN A 410 14.44 18.95 -9.17
C GLN A 410 14.18 17.67 -9.97
N THR A 411 14.71 16.55 -9.50
CA THR A 411 14.49 15.22 -10.10
C THR A 411 13.01 14.84 -10.11
N LEU A 412 12.32 14.96 -8.96
CA LEU A 412 10.89 14.64 -8.85
C LEU A 412 10.03 15.58 -9.71
N ARG A 413 10.33 16.87 -9.74
CA ARG A 413 9.64 17.85 -10.62
C ARG A 413 9.83 17.50 -12.09
N PHE A 414 11.05 17.19 -12.51
CA PHE A 414 11.33 16.74 -13.88
C PHE A 414 10.51 15.49 -14.24
N ILE A 415 10.45 14.49 -13.35
CA ILE A 415 9.62 13.30 -13.59
C ILE A 415 8.15 13.71 -13.78
N LYS A 416 7.59 14.55 -12.91
CA LYS A 416 6.21 15.02 -13.04
C LYS A 416 5.93 15.73 -14.37
N GLU A 417 6.86 16.54 -14.85
CA GLU A 417 6.75 17.20 -16.16
C GLU A 417 6.72 16.17 -17.31
N GLU A 418 7.55 15.14 -17.25
CA GLU A 418 7.53 14.04 -18.23
C GLU A 418 6.20 13.26 -18.17
N LEU A 419 5.66 12.98 -16.95
CA LEU A 419 4.36 12.32 -16.80
C LEU A 419 3.22 13.13 -17.42
N VAL A 420 3.24 14.47 -17.30
CA VAL A 420 2.26 15.35 -17.97
C VAL A 420 2.36 15.23 -19.50
N LYS A 421 3.57 15.11 -20.04
CA LYS A 421 3.77 14.85 -21.49
C LYS A 421 3.19 13.49 -21.88
N PHE A 422 3.45 12.45 -21.10
CA PHE A 422 2.91 11.11 -21.35
C PHE A 422 1.37 11.09 -21.31
N GLN A 423 0.74 11.79 -20.37
CA GLN A 423 -0.72 11.93 -20.30
C GLN A 423 -1.29 12.60 -21.57
N LYS A 424 -0.61 13.65 -22.08
CA LYS A 424 -1.01 14.33 -23.32
C LYS A 424 -0.87 13.44 -24.56
N GLU A 425 0.21 12.65 -24.62
CA GLU A 425 0.52 11.72 -25.72
C GLU A 425 -0.45 10.53 -25.76
N THR A 426 -0.64 9.86 -24.63
CA THR A 426 -1.36 8.58 -24.55
C THR A 426 -2.84 8.73 -24.24
N LYS A 427 -3.27 9.89 -23.72
CA LYS A 427 -4.61 10.13 -23.14
C LYS A 427 -4.93 9.21 -21.97
N GLN A 428 -3.91 8.66 -21.30
CA GLN A 428 -4.02 7.82 -20.11
C GLN A 428 -3.56 8.57 -18.87
N LEU A 429 -3.94 8.10 -17.70
CA LEU A 429 -3.56 8.68 -16.41
C LEU A 429 -2.19 8.13 -15.98
N TYR A 430 -1.30 9.03 -15.56
CA TYR A 430 0.01 8.69 -14.98
C TYR A 430 0.17 9.34 -13.62
N ASN A 431 0.86 8.66 -12.70
CA ASN A 431 1.22 9.21 -11.41
C ASN A 431 2.65 8.85 -11.00
N LEU A 432 3.19 9.61 -10.04
CA LEU A 432 4.51 9.42 -9.46
C LEU A 432 4.37 8.82 -8.07
N GLU A 433 4.96 7.65 -7.86
CA GLU A 433 4.88 6.92 -6.60
C GLU A 433 6.18 7.01 -5.78
N ALA A 434 6.03 7.28 -4.49
CA ALA A 434 7.06 6.94 -3.53
C ALA A 434 7.02 5.43 -3.28
N THR A 435 7.73 4.66 -4.11
CA THR A 435 7.64 3.19 -4.12
C THR A 435 7.96 2.60 -2.75
N PRO A 436 7.10 1.73 -2.20
CA PRO A 436 7.36 1.04 -0.93
C PRO A 436 8.60 0.13 -0.97
N ALA A 437 8.93 -0.42 -2.13
CA ALA A 437 10.17 -1.12 -2.46
C ALA A 437 10.56 -2.26 -1.51
N GLU A 438 9.63 -3.13 -1.08
CA GLU A 438 9.91 -4.26 -0.18
C GLU A 438 11.04 -5.16 -0.70
N SER A 439 10.87 -5.74 -1.88
CA SER A 439 11.90 -6.58 -2.53
C SER A 439 12.74 -5.81 -3.55
N THR A 440 12.20 -4.73 -4.10
CA THR A 440 12.82 -3.95 -5.18
C THR A 440 14.12 -3.28 -4.73
N SER A 441 14.16 -2.73 -3.51
CA SER A 441 15.36 -2.09 -2.95
C SER A 441 16.52 -3.08 -2.81
N TYR A 442 16.24 -4.28 -2.31
CA TYR A 442 17.24 -5.35 -2.18
C TYR A 442 17.68 -5.89 -3.55
N ARG A 443 16.72 -6.15 -4.45
CA ARG A 443 17.02 -6.58 -5.83
C ARG A 443 17.89 -5.58 -6.57
N PHE A 444 17.59 -4.30 -6.51
CA PHE A 444 18.40 -3.27 -7.14
C PHE A 444 19.80 -3.24 -6.56
N ALA A 445 19.94 -3.26 -5.25
CA ALA A 445 21.27 -3.26 -4.61
C ALA A 445 22.12 -4.47 -5.00
N LEU A 446 21.55 -5.67 -5.09
CA LEU A 446 22.24 -6.87 -5.56
C LEU A 446 22.72 -6.74 -7.02
N LEU A 447 21.88 -6.18 -7.89
CA LEU A 447 22.23 -5.96 -9.30
C LEU A 447 23.22 -4.80 -9.46
N ASP A 448 23.14 -3.77 -8.63
CA ASP A 448 24.08 -2.66 -8.59
C ASP A 448 25.46 -3.15 -8.15
N LYS A 449 25.53 -3.93 -7.07
CA LYS A 449 26.77 -4.58 -6.63
C LYS A 449 27.39 -5.43 -7.72
N LYS A 450 26.58 -6.17 -8.49
CA LYS A 450 27.05 -7.05 -9.56
C LYS A 450 27.59 -6.29 -10.78
N TYR A 451 26.93 -5.20 -11.19
CA TYR A 451 27.20 -4.55 -12.47
C TYR A 451 27.89 -3.19 -12.36
N CYS A 452 28.00 -2.62 -11.16
CA CYS A 452 28.54 -1.27 -10.91
C CYS A 452 29.58 -1.31 -9.78
N PRO A 453 30.84 -1.71 -10.06
CA PRO A 453 31.87 -1.74 -9.04
C PRO A 453 32.05 -0.39 -8.34
N GLY A 454 32.04 -0.36 -7.02
CA GLY A 454 32.22 0.87 -6.24
C GLY A 454 31.00 1.80 -6.15
N ILE A 455 29.83 1.37 -6.62
CA ILE A 455 28.59 2.13 -6.43
C ILE A 455 28.22 2.20 -4.94
N THR A 456 27.72 3.34 -4.50
CA THR A 456 27.23 3.54 -3.13
C THR A 456 25.98 2.71 -2.86
N LEU A 457 25.97 1.96 -1.77
CA LEU A 457 24.85 1.14 -1.30
C LEU A 457 24.70 1.32 0.21
N ALA A 458 23.48 1.23 0.73
CA ALA A 458 23.24 1.08 2.16
C ALA A 458 23.35 -0.38 2.60
N GLY A 459 23.47 -0.62 3.90
CA GLY A 459 23.60 -1.94 4.49
C GLY A 459 24.99 -2.54 4.40
N SER A 460 25.09 -3.86 4.56
CA SER A 460 26.35 -4.59 4.51
C SER A 460 26.66 -5.18 3.13
N LYS A 461 27.88 -5.70 2.96
CA LYS A 461 28.24 -6.42 1.73
C LYS A 461 27.36 -7.65 1.48
N GLU A 462 26.90 -8.31 2.52
CA GLU A 462 26.08 -9.53 2.46
C GLU A 462 24.59 -9.22 2.30
N ALA A 463 24.15 -8.06 2.81
CA ALA A 463 22.76 -7.64 2.82
C ALA A 463 22.62 -6.16 2.39
N PRO A 464 23.03 -5.80 1.16
CA PRO A 464 22.91 -4.42 0.68
C PRO A 464 21.45 -4.08 0.38
N TYR A 465 21.09 -2.81 0.50
CA TYR A 465 19.79 -2.30 0.07
C TYR A 465 19.93 -0.88 -0.50
N LEU A 466 18.88 -0.38 -1.15
CA LEU A 466 18.73 1.02 -1.49
C LEU A 466 17.64 1.63 -0.60
N THR A 467 17.84 2.86 -0.19
CA THR A 467 16.81 3.61 0.55
C THR A 467 15.53 3.75 -0.29
N ASN A 468 14.38 3.54 0.33
CA ASN A 468 13.10 3.63 -0.36
C ASN A 468 12.88 5.02 -0.93
N SER A 469 12.47 5.12 -2.18
CA SER A 469 12.12 6.36 -2.87
C SER A 469 13.14 7.49 -2.62
N THR A 470 12.71 8.60 -2.02
CA THR A 470 13.55 9.71 -1.55
C THR A 470 13.40 9.90 -0.05
N GLN A 471 13.32 8.80 0.71
CA GLN A 471 13.38 8.83 2.17
C GLN A 471 14.80 9.14 2.64
N LEU A 472 14.92 9.67 3.86
CA LEU A 472 16.21 9.78 4.53
C LEU A 472 16.78 8.39 4.85
N PRO A 473 18.11 8.23 4.96
CA PRO A 473 18.70 7.02 5.51
C PRO A 473 18.08 6.69 6.88
N VAL A 474 17.84 5.41 7.13
CA VAL A 474 17.16 4.96 8.35
C VAL A 474 17.97 5.18 9.63
N ASP A 475 19.27 5.41 9.49
CA ASP A 475 20.23 5.70 10.56
C ASP A 475 20.62 7.19 10.66
N PHE A 476 19.95 8.07 9.90
CA PHE A 476 20.31 9.49 9.84
C PHE A 476 20.10 10.18 11.19
N THR A 477 18.88 10.23 11.72
CA THR A 477 18.56 10.98 12.94
C THR A 477 17.55 10.25 13.82
N ASP A 478 17.58 10.51 15.12
CA ASP A 478 16.55 10.14 16.09
C ASP A 478 15.64 11.33 16.46
N ASP A 479 15.88 12.53 15.88
CA ASP A 479 15.01 13.69 15.99
C ASP A 479 13.89 13.62 14.94
N LEU A 480 12.67 13.42 15.42
CA LEU A 480 11.49 13.34 14.59
C LEU A 480 11.22 14.62 13.78
N TRP A 481 11.44 15.78 14.41
CA TRP A 481 11.08 17.06 13.79
C TRP A 481 12.08 17.47 12.72
N GLU A 482 13.36 17.16 12.92
CA GLU A 482 14.38 17.29 11.88
C GLU A 482 14.02 16.42 10.66
N ALA A 483 13.69 15.14 10.87
CA ALA A 483 13.32 14.24 9.80
C ALA A 483 12.04 14.68 9.05
N LEU A 484 11.01 15.13 9.78
CA LEU A 484 9.77 15.66 9.19
C LEU A 484 10.01 16.89 8.34
N ASN A 485 10.84 17.83 8.81
CA ASN A 485 11.17 19.05 8.08
C ASN A 485 11.89 18.73 6.75
N LEU A 486 12.88 17.83 6.78
CA LEU A 486 13.63 17.42 5.59
C LEU A 486 12.77 16.64 4.60
N GLN A 487 11.76 15.90 5.07
CA GLN A 487 10.89 15.09 4.21
C GLN A 487 9.65 15.84 3.70
N ASN A 488 9.29 16.96 4.31
CA ASN A 488 8.03 17.66 4.04
C ASN A 488 7.83 17.96 2.55
N ASP A 489 8.78 18.62 1.91
CA ASP A 489 8.67 19.03 0.50
C ASP A 489 8.84 17.87 -0.47
N LEU A 490 9.69 16.90 -0.15
CA LEU A 490 9.88 15.69 -0.96
C LEU A 490 8.60 14.85 -0.96
N GLN A 491 8.03 14.57 0.20
CA GLN A 491 6.84 13.73 0.32
C GLN A 491 5.59 14.37 -0.31
N THR A 492 5.47 15.69 -0.27
CA THR A 492 4.36 16.41 -0.91
C THR A 492 4.49 16.53 -2.43
N THR A 493 5.67 16.26 -2.99
CA THR A 493 5.90 16.29 -4.44
C THR A 493 5.35 15.03 -5.13
N TYR A 494 5.28 13.90 -4.43
CA TYR A 494 4.68 12.67 -4.95
C TYR A 494 3.16 12.80 -5.12
N THR A 495 2.60 12.01 -6.03
CA THR A 495 1.15 11.93 -6.25
C THR A 495 0.54 10.65 -5.70
N CYS A 496 1.36 9.67 -5.32
CA CYS A 496 0.93 8.45 -4.61
C CYS A 496 2.10 7.77 -3.88
N GLY A 497 1.78 6.73 -3.13
CA GLY A 497 2.75 5.88 -2.42
C GLY A 497 3.44 6.54 -1.23
N THR A 498 3.30 7.85 -1.06
CA THR A 498 3.99 8.58 0.00
C THR A 498 3.46 8.21 1.38
N ILE A 499 4.38 7.96 2.29
CA ILE A 499 4.09 7.75 3.70
C ILE A 499 5.30 8.09 4.56
N PHE A 500 5.06 8.75 5.68
CA PHE A 500 6.06 8.95 6.70
C PHE A 500 5.82 8.00 7.88
N HIS A 501 6.79 7.11 8.12
CA HIS A 501 6.75 6.18 9.25
C HIS A 501 7.47 6.79 10.46
N ILE A 502 6.74 7.01 11.54
CA ILE A 502 7.33 7.39 12.83
C ILE A 502 7.71 6.11 13.56
N PHE A 503 8.94 5.65 13.35
CA PHE A 503 9.46 4.43 13.96
C PHE A 503 9.82 4.66 15.42
N LEU A 504 9.21 3.88 16.32
CA LEU A 504 9.50 3.91 17.75
C LEU A 504 10.16 2.60 18.19
N GLY A 505 11.09 2.69 19.14
CA GLY A 505 11.77 1.52 19.71
C GLY A 505 10.84 0.58 20.46
N GLU A 506 9.77 1.13 21.04
CA GLU A 506 8.74 0.42 21.77
C GLU A 506 7.37 1.10 21.66
N GLU A 507 6.35 0.52 22.26
CA GLU A 507 5.02 1.14 22.35
C GLU A 507 5.01 2.35 23.28
N MET A 508 4.12 3.28 23.01
CA MET A 508 3.91 4.43 23.88
C MET A 508 3.08 4.03 25.11
N ASP A 509 3.47 4.53 26.29
CA ASP A 509 2.80 4.19 27.54
C ASP A 509 1.39 4.78 27.66
N ASN A 510 1.17 5.93 27.02
CA ASN A 510 -0.04 6.71 27.20
C ASN A 510 -0.66 7.11 25.85
N TRP A 511 -1.94 6.79 25.68
CA TRP A 511 -2.71 7.16 24.50
C TRP A 511 -2.79 8.69 24.26
N LYS A 512 -2.73 9.52 25.33
CA LYS A 512 -2.73 10.98 25.22
C LYS A 512 -1.47 11.49 24.54
N GLN A 513 -0.32 10.85 24.77
CA GLN A 513 0.93 11.16 24.07
C GLN A 513 0.79 10.83 22.59
N ALA A 514 0.26 9.66 22.24
CA ALA A 514 0.00 9.29 20.85
C ALA A 514 -0.95 10.29 20.15
N ARG A 515 -2.03 10.71 20.83
CA ARG A 515 -2.95 11.74 20.33
C ARG A 515 -2.25 13.08 20.09
N THR A 516 -1.46 13.52 21.06
CA THR A 516 -0.72 14.78 20.99
C THR A 516 0.28 14.75 19.84
N LEU A 517 1.01 13.64 19.67
CA LEU A 517 1.97 13.47 18.59
C LEU A 517 1.28 13.51 17.23
N VAL A 518 0.22 12.72 17.03
CA VAL A 518 -0.55 12.69 15.76
C VAL A 518 -1.13 14.09 15.46
N LYS A 519 -1.71 14.77 16.46
CA LYS A 519 -2.26 16.12 16.30
C LYS A 519 -1.17 17.12 15.88
N LYS A 520 -0.02 17.08 16.54
CA LYS A 520 1.11 17.98 16.24
C LYS A 520 1.65 17.73 14.83
N VAL A 521 1.89 16.48 14.44
CA VAL A 521 2.35 16.14 13.08
C VAL A 521 1.33 16.63 12.03
N ALA A 522 0.03 16.35 12.24
CA ALA A 522 -1.02 16.75 11.32
C ALA A 522 -1.14 18.26 11.14
N GLN A 523 -0.93 19.04 12.21
CA GLN A 523 -1.07 20.51 12.19
C GLN A 523 0.18 21.24 11.71
N THR A 524 1.38 20.68 11.93
CA THR A 524 2.64 21.40 11.67
C THR A 524 3.36 20.95 10.41
N THR A 525 2.90 19.89 9.74
CA THR A 525 3.51 19.40 8.51
C THR A 525 2.49 19.31 7.38
N LYS A 526 2.99 19.35 6.13
CA LYS A 526 2.18 19.10 4.93
C LYS A 526 2.19 17.62 4.53
N ILE A 527 2.81 16.76 5.31
CA ILE A 527 2.91 15.32 5.00
C ILE A 527 1.50 14.74 4.88
N PRO A 528 1.13 14.20 3.71
CA PRO A 528 -0.26 13.85 3.44
C PRO A 528 -0.68 12.53 4.09
N TYR A 529 0.28 11.66 4.45
CA TYR A 529 -0.01 10.32 4.96
C TYR A 529 1.12 9.86 5.89
N PHE A 530 0.78 9.47 7.10
CA PHE A 530 1.77 9.04 8.09
C PHE A 530 1.21 8.01 9.08
N THR A 531 2.09 7.35 9.82
CA THR A 531 1.72 6.40 10.87
C THR A 531 2.79 6.34 11.95
N ILE A 532 2.37 6.05 13.18
CA ILE A 532 3.26 5.67 14.27
C ILE A 532 3.55 4.17 14.15
N THR A 533 4.79 3.77 14.30
CA THR A 533 5.22 2.38 14.15
C THR A 533 6.06 1.93 15.34
N PRO A 534 5.43 1.48 16.43
CA PRO A 534 6.15 0.88 17.55
C PRO A 534 6.74 -0.48 17.18
N THR A 535 7.82 -0.85 17.83
CA THR A 535 8.35 -2.23 17.83
C THR A 535 7.80 -2.97 19.04
N PHE A 536 7.40 -4.22 18.85
CA PHE A 536 6.94 -5.11 19.93
C PHE A 536 7.21 -6.56 19.58
N SER A 537 7.16 -7.43 20.59
CA SER A 537 7.42 -8.87 20.44
C SER A 537 6.26 -9.70 20.96
N VAL A 538 6.02 -10.88 20.40
CA VAL A 538 4.95 -11.78 20.82
C VAL A 538 5.53 -13.18 21.07
N CYS A 539 5.40 -13.68 22.29
CA CYS A 539 5.62 -15.08 22.65
C CYS A 539 4.31 -15.85 22.46
N MET A 540 4.37 -17.02 21.85
CA MET A 540 3.20 -17.82 21.59
C MET A 540 2.56 -18.40 22.87
N THR A 541 3.33 -18.47 23.97
CA THR A 541 2.87 -18.98 25.28
C THR A 541 2.48 -17.83 26.22
N ASP A 542 3.34 -16.80 26.32
CA ASP A 542 3.22 -15.77 27.34
C ASP A 542 2.67 -14.43 26.84
N GLY A 543 2.32 -14.37 25.55
CA GLY A 543 1.73 -13.19 24.91
C GLY A 543 2.75 -12.11 24.55
N ARG A 544 2.35 -10.85 24.64
CA ARG A 544 3.04 -9.69 24.07
C ARG A 544 4.00 -9.02 25.05
N PHE A 545 5.10 -8.50 24.50
CA PHE A 545 6.13 -7.70 25.21
C PHE A 545 6.39 -6.39 24.45
N LYS A 546 6.73 -5.33 25.21
CA LYS A 546 7.17 -4.05 24.64
C LYS A 546 8.55 -4.20 23.99
N GLY A 547 8.79 -3.46 22.91
CA GLY A 547 10.08 -3.39 22.26
C GLY A 547 10.54 -4.69 21.61
N LYS A 548 11.80 -4.71 21.23
CA LYS A 548 12.47 -5.88 20.63
C LYS A 548 12.96 -6.82 21.73
N VAL A 549 12.28 -7.95 21.86
CA VAL A 549 12.61 -9.04 22.79
C VAL A 549 12.72 -10.33 21.97
N GLU A 550 13.92 -10.87 21.76
CA GLU A 550 14.13 -12.05 20.91
C GLU A 550 13.79 -13.37 21.64
N LYS A 551 14.01 -13.42 22.95
CA LYS A 551 13.66 -14.56 23.80
C LYS A 551 12.70 -14.15 24.90
N CYS A 552 11.67 -14.91 25.08
CA CYS A 552 10.66 -14.66 26.12
C CYS A 552 11.30 -14.64 27.52
N PRO A 553 11.16 -13.56 28.30
CA PRO A 553 11.73 -13.49 29.65
C PRO A 553 11.04 -14.42 30.65
N LYS A 554 9.86 -14.98 30.30
CA LYS A 554 9.10 -15.89 31.17
C LYS A 554 9.39 -17.35 30.90
N CYS A 555 9.29 -17.81 29.63
CA CYS A 555 9.46 -19.20 29.26
C CYS A 555 10.77 -19.52 28.54
N GLY A 556 11.59 -18.50 28.21
CA GLY A 556 12.86 -18.67 27.47
C GLY A 556 12.69 -19.00 25.96
N GLY A 557 11.47 -19.21 25.49
CA GLY A 557 11.18 -19.51 24.08
C GLY A 557 11.42 -18.31 23.15
N GLU A 558 11.57 -18.57 21.86
CA GLU A 558 11.70 -17.51 20.85
C GLU A 558 10.42 -16.70 20.71
N THR A 559 10.55 -15.43 20.40
CA THR A 559 9.42 -14.52 20.15
C THR A 559 9.39 -14.08 18.69
N GLU A 560 8.21 -13.69 18.23
CA GLU A 560 8.04 -12.99 16.96
C GLU A 560 8.18 -11.48 17.20
N VAL A 561 9.25 -10.86 16.68
CA VAL A 561 9.42 -9.39 16.71
C VAL A 561 8.65 -8.77 15.56
N TYR A 562 7.76 -7.81 15.85
CA TYR A 562 6.90 -7.13 14.88
C TYR A 562 7.35 -5.69 14.66
N SER A 563 7.39 -5.28 13.39
CA SER A 563 7.50 -3.91 12.94
C SER A 563 6.89 -3.77 11.54
N ARG A 564 6.82 -2.56 10.99
CA ARG A 564 6.43 -2.37 9.59
C ARG A 564 7.61 -2.59 8.65
N ILE A 565 7.42 -3.48 7.67
CA ILE A 565 8.41 -3.68 6.61
C ILE A 565 8.40 -2.48 5.65
N VAL A 566 7.26 -2.18 5.05
CA VAL A 566 7.05 -1.00 4.17
C VAL A 566 5.66 -0.38 4.32
N GLY A 567 4.62 -1.17 4.41
CA GLY A 567 3.24 -0.69 4.44
C GLY A 567 2.33 -1.45 5.40
N TYR A 568 2.81 -2.53 6.03
CA TYR A 568 2.03 -3.38 6.92
C TYR A 568 2.91 -4.07 7.97
N LEU A 569 2.29 -4.47 9.08
CA LEU A 569 2.97 -5.14 10.18
C LEU A 569 3.24 -6.60 9.83
N ARG A 570 4.50 -7.06 10.03
CA ARG A 570 4.90 -8.45 9.89
C ARG A 570 6.00 -8.81 10.87
N PRO A 571 6.12 -10.09 11.25
CA PRO A 571 7.31 -10.56 11.95
C PRO A 571 8.57 -10.28 11.12
N VAL A 572 9.58 -9.70 11.75
CA VAL A 572 10.87 -9.36 11.11
C VAL A 572 11.54 -10.60 10.52
N SER A 573 11.37 -11.78 11.14
CA SER A 573 11.88 -13.06 10.66
C SER A 573 11.41 -13.46 9.25
N ARG A 574 10.31 -12.86 8.76
CA ARG A 574 9.78 -13.09 7.41
C ARG A 574 10.33 -12.13 6.36
N TRP A 575 11.14 -11.15 6.75
CA TRP A 575 11.64 -10.14 5.84
C TRP A 575 12.82 -10.67 5.00
N ASN A 576 13.02 -10.08 3.82
CA ASN A 576 14.22 -10.35 3.04
C ASN A 576 15.46 -9.76 3.73
N LYS A 577 16.66 -10.26 3.36
CA LYS A 577 17.92 -9.86 4.02
C LYS A 577 18.18 -8.35 3.98
N GLY A 578 17.84 -7.67 2.89
CA GLY A 578 18.02 -6.22 2.78
C GLY A 578 17.12 -5.45 3.74
N LYS A 579 15.85 -5.86 3.88
CA LYS A 579 14.91 -5.24 4.82
C LYS A 579 15.21 -5.60 6.29
N ASP A 580 15.71 -6.78 6.56
CA ASP A 580 16.21 -7.14 7.89
C ASP A 580 17.41 -6.26 8.28
N MET A 581 18.34 -6.01 7.34
CA MET A 581 19.47 -5.11 7.56
C MET A 581 19.02 -3.67 7.77
N GLU A 582 18.09 -3.15 6.95
CA GLU A 582 17.49 -1.85 7.15
C GLU A 582 16.88 -1.72 8.55
N PHE A 583 16.18 -2.76 9.04
CA PHE A 583 15.62 -2.76 10.39
C PHE A 583 16.68 -2.71 11.49
N LYS A 584 17.82 -3.40 11.30
CA LYS A 584 18.93 -3.38 12.26
C LYS A 584 19.65 -2.03 12.34
N GLU A 585 19.74 -1.33 11.22
CA GLU A 585 20.35 0.01 11.12
C GLU A 585 19.40 1.14 11.53
N ARG A 586 18.09 0.85 11.62
CA ARG A 586 17.07 1.85 11.86
C ARG A 586 17.22 2.54 13.23
N LYS A 587 17.44 3.85 13.21
CA LYS A 587 17.25 4.69 14.40
C LYS A 587 15.76 4.87 14.67
N THR A 588 15.38 4.80 15.93
CA THR A 588 14.02 5.05 16.37
C THR A 588 13.89 6.47 16.90
N PHE A 589 12.79 7.13 16.55
CA PHE A 589 12.58 8.52 16.96
C PHE A 589 12.31 8.63 18.45
N LYS A 590 12.86 9.68 19.07
CA LYS A 590 12.54 10.15 20.42
C LYS A 590 11.35 11.09 20.33
N VAL A 591 10.26 10.79 21.06
CA VAL A 591 8.99 11.53 21.00
C VAL A 591 8.47 11.86 22.39
#